data_694c7cb3d1c01bbf5565d06cb87a3bb1
#
_entry.id   694c7cb3d1c01bbf5565d06cb87a3bb1
#
_cell.length_a   1.000
_cell.length_b   1.000
_cell.length_c   1.000
_cell.angle_alpha   90.00
_cell.angle_beta   90.00
_cell.angle_gamma   90.00
#
_symmetry.space_group_name_H-M   'P 1'
#
loop_
_entity.id
_entity.type
_entity.pdbx_description
1 polymer ?
#
loop_
_entity_poly.entity_id
_entity_poly.type
_entity_poly.pdbx_seq_one_letter_code
_entity_poly.pdbx_strand_id
1 'polypeptide(L)'
;MKQIDFNRRLFLQGLAATAGGVAAAGITPALAAGPTIRLWSAPIMRPFPTWEPFEEQAGITIAWSPKSASADEALSKMMVGDGKKLYDAFTDNGGGMEDAMAENGVIAELDTSRMKNWNLLRDEVRDPNGEAAHSIRYNDKIFAVPYIANADSLAYNKTVLGQDYDSWAPLFDPEFKGKVAMQNDFGPTMTVTAIYLHESGQMNIKDRSNMAKDEIQGVAEYLIEKKKGGQFRTFWNGFQQGVDLLASGEVVMMSCWEPIQRVAAGKASQDIVYGTMKEGHQVWNNIVMLTKDAAKRGVDDAFYKLADTCLSPWYTTRQLSRFGFASLTTGMVDYLEAHPADFNVADLKATLKRKEQRYAVKGNAWQNVYPKELRAYQEWWSRVQAA
;
A
#
# COMPACT_ATOMS: atom_id res chain seq x y z
N MET A 1 -31.56 10.06 -4.81
CA MET A 1 -30.11 9.90 -4.65
C MET A 1 -29.75 10.35 -3.24
N LYS A 2 -29.54 9.41 -2.29
CA LYS A 2 -28.98 9.74 -0.98
C LYS A 2 -27.47 9.84 -1.15
N GLN A 3 -26.94 11.05 -0.97
CA GLN A 3 -25.52 11.33 -0.90
C GLN A 3 -24.93 10.48 0.25
N ILE A 4 -23.96 9.64 -0.08
CA ILE A 4 -23.18 8.92 0.94
C ILE A 4 -22.27 9.97 1.56
N ASP A 5 -22.63 10.45 2.75
CA ASP A 5 -21.76 11.28 3.57
C ASP A 5 -20.51 10.47 3.93
N PHE A 6 -19.46 10.65 3.15
CA PHE A 6 -18.12 10.22 3.50
C PHE A 6 -17.71 11.10 4.70
N ASN A 7 -17.93 10.57 5.89
CA ASN A 7 -17.87 11.36 7.12
C ASN A 7 -16.45 11.89 7.34
N ARG A 8 -16.19 13.09 6.88
CA ARG A 8 -14.95 13.87 6.94
C ARG A 8 -14.28 13.81 8.32
N ARG A 9 -15.09 13.76 9.38
CA ARG A 9 -14.61 13.65 10.77
C ARG A 9 -13.94 12.31 11.06
N LEU A 10 -14.44 11.20 10.54
CA LEU A 10 -13.91 9.87 10.81
C LEU A 10 -12.56 9.60 10.12
N PHE A 11 -12.36 10.14 8.92
CA PHE A 11 -11.09 10.00 8.21
C PHE A 11 -9.99 10.89 8.83
N LEU A 12 -10.31 12.13 9.15
CA LEU A 12 -9.36 13.08 9.76
C LEU A 12 -9.02 12.73 11.22
N GLN A 13 -9.94 12.12 11.97
CA GLN A 13 -9.67 11.65 13.33
C GLN A 13 -8.67 10.48 13.36
N GLY A 14 -8.57 9.70 12.30
CA GLY A 14 -7.56 8.64 12.17
C GLY A 14 -6.13 9.16 11.91
N LEU A 15 -5.99 10.38 11.37
CA LEU A 15 -4.70 10.98 11.00
C LEU A 15 -4.22 12.08 11.98
N ALA A 16 -5.12 12.68 12.77
CA ALA A 16 -4.80 13.78 13.66
C ALA A 16 -4.32 13.36 15.07
N ALA A 17 -4.23 12.07 15.38
CA ALA A 17 -3.85 11.57 16.71
C ALA A 17 -2.33 11.41 16.94
N THR A 18 -1.49 12.18 16.23
CA THR A 18 -0.02 12.08 16.36
C THR A 18 0.63 13.25 17.11
N ALA A 19 -0.10 14.01 17.91
CA ALA A 19 0.52 15.03 18.74
C ALA A 19 -0.10 15.06 20.15
N GLY A 20 0.62 14.49 21.11
CA GLY A 20 0.57 14.91 22.51
C GLY A 20 -0.35 14.12 23.45
N GLY A 21 0.26 13.56 24.50
CA GLY A 21 -0.41 13.32 25.76
C GLY A 21 -0.52 11.87 26.21
N VAL A 22 0.37 11.48 27.08
CA VAL A 22 0.14 10.36 28.02
C VAL A 22 -1.08 10.74 28.87
N ALA A 23 -2.21 10.10 28.63
CA ALA A 23 -3.40 10.21 29.47
C ALA A 23 -3.74 8.86 30.08
N ALA A 24 -4.05 8.93 31.36
CA ALA A 24 -4.29 7.84 32.29
C ALA A 24 -5.26 6.75 31.76
N ALA A 25 -4.96 5.52 32.12
CA ALA A 25 -5.76 4.33 31.90
C ALA A 25 -7.18 4.48 32.48
N GLY A 26 -8.17 4.67 31.62
CA GLY A 26 -9.56 4.42 31.94
C GLY A 26 -9.83 2.91 31.88
N ILE A 27 -10.38 2.36 32.95
CA ILE A 27 -10.79 0.97 33.05
C ILE A 27 -11.96 0.74 32.09
N THR A 28 -11.69 0.12 30.95
CA THR A 28 -12.73 -0.41 30.07
C THR A 28 -13.18 -1.78 30.57
N PRO A 29 -14.48 -2.16 30.47
CA PRO A 29 -14.94 -3.48 30.92
C PRO A 29 -14.22 -4.57 30.09
N ALA A 30 -13.74 -5.59 30.79
CA ALA A 30 -13.05 -6.71 30.21
C ALA A 30 -13.98 -7.49 29.27
N LEU A 31 -13.89 -7.25 27.98
CA LEU A 31 -14.18 -8.28 26.97
C LEU A 31 -13.30 -9.49 27.30
N ALA A 32 -13.84 -10.70 27.17
CA ALA A 32 -13.15 -11.94 27.51
C ALA A 32 -11.71 -11.88 26.97
N ALA A 33 -10.75 -11.81 27.88
CA ALA A 33 -9.36 -11.51 27.57
C ALA A 33 -8.75 -12.61 26.70
N GLY A 34 -8.81 -12.41 25.37
CA GLY A 34 -8.02 -13.19 24.42
C GLY A 34 -6.52 -12.94 24.63
N PRO A 35 -5.64 -13.74 24.03
CA PRO A 35 -4.20 -13.51 24.12
C PRO A 35 -3.86 -12.14 23.56
N THR A 36 -2.98 -11.41 24.27
CA THR A 36 -2.57 -10.05 23.89
C THR A 36 -1.38 -10.09 22.94
N ILE A 37 -1.44 -9.28 21.86
CA ILE A 37 -0.35 -9.04 20.93
C ILE A 37 0.08 -7.57 20.95
N ARG A 38 1.37 -7.30 21.08
CA ARG A 38 1.95 -5.96 20.95
C ARG A 38 2.22 -5.69 19.47
N LEU A 39 1.35 -4.90 18.85
CA LEU A 39 1.37 -4.63 17.40
C LEU A 39 1.91 -3.22 17.11
N TRP A 40 2.97 -3.16 16.32
CA TRP A 40 3.46 -1.90 15.75
C TRP A 40 3.09 -1.82 14.27
N SER A 41 2.07 -1.03 13.95
CA SER A 41 1.52 -1.00 12.59
C SER A 41 1.10 0.39 12.13
N ALA A 42 1.09 0.56 10.81
CA ALA A 42 0.48 1.74 10.21
C ALA A 42 -1.02 1.80 10.54
N PRO A 43 -1.60 2.99 10.76
CA PRO A 43 -3.03 3.17 11.07
C PRO A 43 -3.96 2.56 10.02
N ILE A 44 -3.50 2.43 8.78
CA ILE A 44 -4.23 1.86 7.66
C ILE A 44 -4.55 0.36 7.83
N MET A 45 -3.82 -0.35 8.68
CA MET A 45 -4.13 -1.76 8.98
C MET A 45 -5.49 -1.90 9.70
N ARG A 46 -5.92 -0.86 10.41
CA ARG A 46 -7.15 -0.88 11.19
C ARG A 46 -8.38 -0.60 10.31
N PRO A 47 -9.30 -1.58 10.11
CA PRO A 47 -10.45 -1.42 9.22
C PRO A 47 -11.57 -0.55 9.81
N PHE A 48 -11.48 -0.20 11.10
CA PHE A 48 -12.42 0.66 11.82
C PHE A 48 -11.70 1.85 12.46
N PRO A 49 -12.41 2.84 13.01
CA PRO A 49 -11.80 3.92 13.78
C PRO A 49 -11.02 3.43 15.01
N THR A 50 -11.41 2.30 15.58
CA THR A 50 -10.82 1.66 16.76
C THR A 50 -10.47 0.20 16.49
N TRP A 51 -9.81 -0.50 17.43
CA TRP A 51 -9.44 -1.89 17.28
C TRP A 51 -10.51 -2.87 17.79
N GLU A 52 -11.43 -2.43 18.65
CA GLU A 52 -12.38 -3.33 19.34
C GLU A 52 -13.16 -4.26 18.39
N PRO A 53 -13.72 -3.81 17.23
CA PRO A 53 -14.42 -4.73 16.35
C PRO A 53 -13.48 -5.77 15.70
N PHE A 54 -12.21 -5.44 15.51
CA PHE A 54 -11.21 -6.37 15.00
C PHE A 54 -10.80 -7.37 16.11
N GLU A 55 -10.59 -6.89 17.34
CA GLU A 55 -10.25 -7.70 18.50
C GLU A 55 -11.34 -8.74 18.80
N GLU A 56 -12.60 -8.32 18.74
CA GLU A 56 -13.76 -9.20 18.88
C GLU A 56 -13.77 -10.28 17.80
N GLN A 57 -13.61 -9.89 16.54
CA GLN A 57 -13.60 -10.82 15.40
C GLN A 57 -12.44 -11.81 15.46
N ALA A 58 -11.25 -11.36 15.85
CA ALA A 58 -10.05 -12.17 15.92
C ALA A 58 -9.93 -12.99 17.25
N GLY A 59 -10.67 -12.61 18.28
CA GLY A 59 -10.57 -13.21 19.62
C GLY A 59 -9.22 -12.97 20.28
N ILE A 60 -8.68 -11.72 20.16
CA ILE A 60 -7.39 -11.28 20.71
C ILE A 60 -7.53 -9.88 21.29
N THR A 61 -6.51 -9.47 22.05
CA THR A 61 -6.35 -8.06 22.47
C THR A 61 -5.13 -7.46 21.79
N ILE A 62 -5.23 -6.23 21.27
CA ILE A 62 -4.16 -5.55 20.53
C ILE A 62 -3.60 -4.38 21.35
N ALA A 63 -2.40 -4.54 21.89
CA ALA A 63 -1.61 -3.44 22.43
C ALA A 63 -0.94 -2.70 21.26
N TRP A 64 -1.65 -1.72 20.70
CA TRP A 64 -1.24 -1.05 19.47
C TRP A 64 -0.30 0.12 19.70
N SER A 65 0.74 0.18 18.86
CA SER A 65 1.62 1.34 18.71
C SER A 65 1.59 1.82 17.24
N PRO A 66 1.33 3.11 16.98
CA PRO A 66 1.31 3.61 15.62
C PRO A 66 2.71 3.61 15.00
N LYS A 67 2.79 3.27 13.70
CA LYS A 67 3.98 3.30 12.87
C LYS A 67 3.81 4.32 11.75
N SER A 68 4.89 5.05 11.42
CA SER A 68 4.95 5.83 10.17
C SER A 68 4.97 4.90 8.95
N ALA A 69 4.82 5.48 7.76
CA ALA A 69 4.92 4.72 6.50
C ALA A 69 6.38 4.50 6.05
N SER A 70 7.38 4.89 6.85
CA SER A 70 8.80 4.78 6.45
C SER A 70 9.33 3.36 6.65
N ALA A 71 9.84 2.76 5.58
CA ALA A 71 10.53 1.48 5.62
C ALA A 71 11.87 1.55 6.38
N ASP A 72 12.59 2.66 6.25
CA ASP A 72 13.87 2.86 6.98
C ASP A 72 13.68 2.89 8.49
N GLU A 73 12.54 3.40 8.98
CA GLU A 73 12.21 3.36 10.40
C GLU A 73 12.09 1.92 10.91
N ALA A 74 11.46 1.05 10.12
CA ALA A 74 11.31 -0.36 10.50
C ALA A 74 12.66 -1.09 10.57
N LEU A 75 13.51 -0.94 9.55
CA LEU A 75 14.84 -1.54 9.56
C LEU A 75 15.66 -1.05 10.76
N SER A 76 15.72 0.27 10.96
CA SER A 76 16.48 0.83 12.06
C SER A 76 15.99 0.33 13.42
N LYS A 77 14.68 0.37 13.66
CA LYS A 77 14.09 -0.04 14.93
C LYS A 77 14.15 -1.55 15.18
N MET A 78 13.91 -2.36 14.16
CA MET A 78 13.82 -3.82 14.32
C MET A 78 15.16 -4.52 14.23
N MET A 79 16.09 -4.05 13.40
CA MET A 79 17.39 -4.69 13.21
C MET A 79 18.48 -4.16 14.16
N VAL A 80 18.52 -2.84 14.34
CA VAL A 80 19.56 -2.18 15.16
C VAL A 80 19.06 -1.88 16.57
N GLY A 81 17.81 -1.44 16.70
CA GLY A 81 17.19 -1.10 17.97
C GLY A 81 16.57 -2.28 18.72
N ASP A 82 15.81 -1.98 19.75
CA ASP A 82 15.14 -2.95 20.60
C ASP A 82 13.71 -3.32 20.13
N GLY A 83 13.33 -2.95 18.91
CA GLY A 83 11.98 -3.16 18.40
C GLY A 83 11.47 -4.59 18.52
N LYS A 84 12.31 -5.59 18.24
CA LYS A 84 11.99 -7.02 18.38
C LYS A 84 11.69 -7.48 19.81
N LYS A 85 12.13 -6.71 20.83
CA LYS A 85 11.79 -6.94 22.24
C LYS A 85 10.52 -6.22 22.65
N LEU A 86 10.24 -5.08 22.01
CA LEU A 86 9.10 -4.22 22.34
C LEU A 86 7.81 -4.70 21.67
N TYR A 87 7.90 -5.23 20.46
CA TYR A 87 6.75 -5.63 19.65
C TYR A 87 6.76 -7.13 19.36
N ASP A 88 5.57 -7.71 19.30
CA ASP A 88 5.37 -9.11 18.93
C ASP A 88 5.16 -9.24 17.42
N ALA A 89 4.44 -8.29 16.84
CA ALA A 89 4.22 -8.17 15.42
C ALA A 89 4.37 -6.73 14.95
N PHE A 90 4.71 -6.58 13.68
CA PHE A 90 4.77 -5.27 13.03
C PHE A 90 4.43 -5.36 11.55
N THR A 91 4.09 -4.20 10.96
CA THR A 91 3.76 -4.12 9.52
C THR A 91 4.79 -3.33 8.76
N ASP A 92 4.95 -3.68 7.48
CA ASP A 92 5.70 -2.89 6.51
C ASP A 92 5.22 -3.14 5.08
N ASN A 93 5.86 -2.47 4.12
CA ASN A 93 5.69 -2.78 2.71
C ASN A 93 6.39 -4.11 2.38
N GLY A 94 5.73 -4.99 1.63
CA GLY A 94 6.32 -6.21 1.11
C GLY A 94 7.30 -5.92 -0.03
N GLY A 95 8.29 -6.80 -0.19
CA GLY A 95 9.28 -6.76 -1.26
C GLY A 95 10.70 -6.42 -0.78
N GLY A 96 11.42 -7.43 -0.24
CA GLY A 96 12.81 -7.36 0.19
C GLY A 96 13.04 -6.95 1.64
N MET A 97 12.07 -6.36 2.32
CA MET A 97 12.13 -6.07 3.75
C MET A 97 12.19 -7.37 4.57
N GLU A 98 11.34 -8.31 4.24
CA GLU A 98 11.27 -9.64 4.84
C GLU A 98 12.58 -10.42 4.63
N ASP A 99 13.24 -10.27 3.50
CA ASP A 99 14.53 -10.89 3.22
C ASP A 99 15.59 -10.47 4.24
N ALA A 100 15.81 -9.16 4.35
CA ALA A 100 16.79 -8.60 5.27
C ALA A 100 16.52 -9.00 6.73
N MET A 101 15.24 -8.99 7.13
CA MET A 101 14.84 -9.31 8.49
C MET A 101 14.88 -10.82 8.80
N ALA A 102 14.52 -11.67 7.85
CA ALA A 102 14.62 -13.13 7.98
C ALA A 102 16.08 -13.58 8.07
N GLU A 103 16.94 -13.08 7.18
CA GLU A 103 18.39 -13.38 7.17
C GLU A 103 19.04 -13.02 8.50
N ASN A 104 18.67 -11.88 9.07
CA ASN A 104 19.21 -11.42 10.36
C ASN A 104 18.46 -11.98 11.58
N GLY A 105 17.53 -12.91 11.39
CA GLY A 105 16.81 -13.60 12.47
C GLY A 105 15.92 -12.69 13.32
N VAL A 106 15.39 -11.61 12.73
CA VAL A 106 14.47 -10.67 13.38
C VAL A 106 13.05 -11.22 13.38
N ILE A 107 12.63 -11.81 12.27
CA ILE A 107 11.28 -12.35 12.08
C ILE A 107 11.29 -13.88 12.08
N ALA A 108 10.13 -14.46 12.40
CA ALA A 108 9.93 -15.90 12.46
C ALA A 108 9.38 -16.44 11.14
N GLU A 109 9.81 -17.64 10.76
CA GLU A 109 9.14 -18.43 9.74
C GLU A 109 7.70 -18.76 10.19
N LEU A 110 6.75 -18.68 9.28
CA LEU A 110 5.33 -18.88 9.56
C LEU A 110 4.86 -20.27 9.11
N ASP A 111 4.09 -20.92 9.97
CA ASP A 111 3.35 -22.12 9.63
C ASP A 111 1.98 -21.75 9.05
N THR A 112 1.86 -21.79 7.73
CA THR A 112 0.64 -21.40 7.03
C THR A 112 -0.55 -22.30 7.30
N SER A 113 -0.33 -23.54 7.79
CA SER A 113 -1.41 -24.46 8.16
C SER A 113 -2.25 -23.99 9.35
N ARG A 114 -1.72 -23.05 10.14
CA ARG A 114 -2.41 -22.42 11.28
C ARG A 114 -3.36 -21.30 10.86
N MET A 115 -3.40 -20.93 9.58
CA MET A 115 -4.29 -19.89 9.03
C MET A 115 -5.33 -20.52 8.11
N LYS A 116 -6.61 -20.53 8.54
CA LYS A 116 -7.72 -21.12 7.78
C LYS A 116 -7.94 -20.41 6.45
N ASN A 117 -7.72 -19.11 6.42
CA ASN A 117 -7.93 -18.24 5.27
C ASN A 117 -6.71 -18.17 4.34
N TRP A 118 -5.62 -18.91 4.61
CA TRP A 118 -4.42 -18.90 3.77
C TRP A 118 -4.71 -19.26 2.31
N ASN A 119 -5.59 -20.23 2.09
CA ASN A 119 -5.98 -20.66 0.76
C ASN A 119 -6.83 -19.64 -0.02
N LEU A 120 -7.29 -18.57 0.63
CA LEU A 120 -7.95 -17.46 -0.04
C LEU A 120 -6.97 -16.49 -0.70
N LEU A 121 -5.67 -16.57 -0.36
CA LEU A 121 -4.65 -15.81 -1.07
C LEU A 121 -4.61 -16.21 -2.54
N ARG A 122 -4.48 -15.22 -3.39
CA ARG A 122 -4.35 -15.38 -4.85
C ARG A 122 -3.04 -16.08 -5.17
N ASP A 123 -3.02 -16.81 -6.30
CA ASP A 123 -1.86 -17.59 -6.71
C ASP A 123 -0.64 -16.72 -7.01
N GLU A 124 -0.82 -15.46 -7.43
CA GLU A 124 0.27 -14.52 -7.65
C GLU A 124 1.16 -14.31 -6.40
N VAL A 125 0.61 -14.53 -5.20
CA VAL A 125 1.33 -14.43 -3.91
C VAL A 125 1.59 -15.80 -3.31
N ARG A 126 0.60 -16.67 -3.38
CA ARG A 126 0.63 -17.98 -2.70
C ARG A 126 1.54 -18.98 -3.39
N ASP A 127 1.48 -19.05 -4.73
CA ASP A 127 2.37 -19.92 -5.50
C ASP A 127 3.82 -19.43 -5.39
N PRO A 128 4.79 -20.30 -5.07
CA PRO A 128 6.20 -19.93 -5.03
C PRO A 128 6.73 -19.30 -6.34
N ASN A 129 6.12 -19.62 -7.47
CA ASN A 129 6.47 -19.04 -8.77
C ASN A 129 5.60 -17.84 -9.17
N GLY A 130 4.70 -17.39 -8.29
CA GLY A 130 3.83 -16.23 -8.53
C GLY A 130 4.62 -14.94 -8.58
N GLU A 131 4.14 -13.98 -9.36
CA GLU A 131 4.84 -12.69 -9.59
C GLU A 131 5.10 -11.92 -8.29
N ALA A 132 4.24 -12.07 -7.28
CA ALA A 132 4.34 -11.42 -5.99
C ALA A 132 4.83 -12.34 -4.86
N ALA A 133 5.21 -13.57 -5.17
CA ALA A 133 5.63 -14.56 -4.17
C ALA A 133 6.80 -14.07 -3.31
N HIS A 134 7.71 -13.29 -3.91
CA HIS A 134 8.86 -12.70 -3.24
C HIS A 134 8.48 -11.75 -2.10
N SER A 135 7.29 -11.14 -2.11
CA SER A 135 6.88 -10.15 -1.12
C SER A 135 6.53 -10.71 0.26
N ILE A 136 6.54 -12.03 0.40
CA ILE A 136 6.24 -12.72 1.68
C ILE A 136 7.23 -13.85 1.98
N ARG A 137 8.21 -14.09 1.09
CA ARG A 137 9.10 -15.25 1.14
C ARG A 137 10.57 -14.84 1.21
N TYR A 138 11.32 -15.66 1.93
CA TYR A 138 12.77 -15.68 1.89
C TYR A 138 13.26 -17.15 1.90
N ASN A 139 14.10 -17.53 0.93
CA ASN A 139 14.60 -18.92 0.76
C ASN A 139 13.47 -19.96 0.80
N ASP A 140 12.43 -19.76 -0.01
CA ASP A 140 11.23 -20.62 -0.15
C ASP A 140 10.36 -20.76 1.11
N LYS A 141 10.68 -20.03 2.18
CA LYS A 141 9.94 -20.02 3.45
C LYS A 141 9.07 -18.76 3.57
N ILE A 142 7.95 -18.90 4.27
CA ILE A 142 7.01 -17.80 4.49
C ILE A 142 7.39 -17.06 5.78
N PHE A 143 7.51 -15.73 5.68
CA PHE A 143 7.84 -14.85 6.82
C PHE A 143 6.85 -13.73 7.05
N ALA A 144 5.90 -13.52 6.12
CA ALA A 144 4.95 -12.44 6.19
C ALA A 144 3.58 -12.83 5.67
N VAL A 145 2.56 -12.06 6.06
CA VAL A 145 1.18 -12.21 5.59
C VAL A 145 0.73 -10.87 4.99
N PRO A 146 0.30 -10.82 3.72
CA PRO A 146 -0.19 -9.59 3.12
C PRO A 146 -1.59 -9.28 3.65
N TYR A 147 -1.85 -8.01 4.01
CA TYR A 147 -3.15 -7.61 4.53
C TYR A 147 -3.87 -6.56 3.69
N ILE A 148 -3.18 -5.77 2.91
CA ILE A 148 -3.71 -4.86 1.89
C ILE A 148 -2.80 -4.81 0.68
N ALA A 149 -3.38 -4.49 -0.48
CA ALA A 149 -2.65 -4.28 -1.72
C ALA A 149 -3.33 -3.22 -2.59
N ASN A 150 -2.58 -2.64 -3.50
CA ASN A 150 -3.10 -1.78 -4.55
C ASN A 150 -2.22 -1.86 -5.80
N ALA A 151 -2.81 -1.54 -6.94
CA ALA A 151 -2.11 -1.18 -8.16
C ALA A 151 -2.24 0.34 -8.31
N ASP A 152 -1.14 1.06 -8.07
CA ASP A 152 -1.13 2.52 -8.16
C ASP A 152 -1.34 2.96 -9.61
N SER A 153 -2.07 4.07 -9.78
CA SER A 153 -2.50 4.49 -11.10
C SER A 153 -2.49 6.00 -11.28
N LEU A 154 -2.81 6.41 -12.51
CA LEU A 154 -3.03 7.80 -12.87
C LEU A 154 -4.41 8.24 -12.37
N ALA A 155 -4.45 9.26 -11.51
CA ALA A 155 -5.65 10.02 -11.24
C ALA A 155 -5.70 11.25 -12.16
N TYR A 156 -6.83 11.50 -12.80
CA TYR A 156 -7.01 12.63 -13.69
C TYR A 156 -8.39 13.25 -13.59
N ASN A 157 -8.47 14.55 -13.82
CA ASN A 157 -9.70 15.33 -13.76
C ASN A 157 -10.42 15.29 -15.12
N LYS A 158 -11.32 14.34 -15.30
CA LYS A 158 -12.08 14.16 -16.54
C LYS A 158 -12.99 15.34 -16.84
N THR A 159 -13.52 16.03 -15.83
CA THR A 159 -14.32 17.24 -16.04
C THR A 159 -13.55 18.33 -16.78
N VAL A 160 -12.26 18.49 -16.45
CA VAL A 160 -11.37 19.49 -17.10
C VAL A 160 -10.83 18.98 -18.42
N LEU A 161 -10.47 17.72 -18.51
CA LEU A 161 -9.78 17.16 -19.67
C LEU A 161 -10.71 16.65 -20.78
N GLY A 162 -12.00 16.40 -20.45
CA GLY A 162 -13.04 16.03 -21.40
C GLY A 162 -12.94 14.60 -21.96
N GLN A 163 -11.93 13.81 -21.54
CA GLN A 163 -11.70 12.45 -22.05
C GLN A 163 -11.14 11.51 -21.02
N ASP A 164 -11.10 10.22 -21.32
CA ASP A 164 -10.45 9.19 -20.52
C ASP A 164 -9.00 8.98 -20.96
N TYR A 165 -8.17 8.55 -20.00
CA TYR A 165 -6.76 8.22 -20.22
C TYR A 165 -6.47 6.80 -19.74
N ASP A 166 -5.76 6.04 -20.56
CA ASP A 166 -5.34 4.65 -20.32
C ASP A 166 -3.82 4.44 -20.41
N SER A 167 -3.07 5.53 -20.32
CA SER A 167 -1.61 5.53 -20.49
C SER A 167 -0.92 6.47 -19.50
N TRP A 168 0.32 6.15 -19.13
CA TRP A 168 1.20 7.04 -18.36
C TRP A 168 1.79 8.18 -19.20
N ALA A 169 1.72 8.09 -20.54
CA ALA A 169 2.30 9.08 -21.46
C ALA A 169 1.95 10.53 -21.11
N PRO A 170 0.71 10.88 -20.73
CA PRO A 170 0.34 12.25 -20.38
C PRO A 170 1.17 12.90 -19.26
N LEU A 171 1.72 12.10 -18.32
CA LEU A 171 2.62 12.64 -17.29
C LEU A 171 3.90 13.26 -17.87
N PHE A 172 4.29 12.84 -19.07
CA PHE A 172 5.53 13.22 -19.73
C PHE A 172 5.31 14.05 -21.00
N ASP A 173 4.04 14.24 -21.41
CA ASP A 173 3.65 14.98 -22.61
C ASP A 173 3.77 16.50 -22.36
N PRO A 174 4.46 17.25 -23.23
CA PRO A 174 4.56 18.72 -23.14
C PRO A 174 3.22 19.45 -23.09
N GLU A 175 2.13 18.89 -23.60
CA GLU A 175 0.77 19.46 -23.51
C GLU A 175 0.36 19.71 -22.04
N PHE A 176 0.79 18.84 -21.12
CA PHE A 176 0.47 18.93 -19.70
C PHE A 176 1.57 19.53 -18.83
N LYS A 177 2.52 20.25 -19.47
CA LYS A 177 3.64 20.90 -18.79
C LYS A 177 3.17 21.82 -17.66
N GLY A 178 3.72 21.59 -16.45
CA GLY A 178 3.39 22.33 -15.25
C GLY A 178 2.02 22.00 -14.63
N LYS A 179 1.31 21.00 -15.17
CA LYS A 179 -0.04 20.59 -14.72
C LYS A 179 -0.11 19.15 -14.21
N VAL A 180 1.01 18.47 -14.10
CA VAL A 180 1.09 17.08 -13.64
C VAL A 180 1.98 16.95 -12.41
N ALA A 181 1.76 15.90 -11.61
CA ALA A 181 2.60 15.60 -10.45
C ALA A 181 2.87 14.10 -10.31
N MET A 182 3.99 13.77 -9.68
CA MET A 182 4.36 12.41 -9.28
C MET A 182 4.70 12.37 -7.80
N GLN A 183 4.79 11.19 -7.21
CA GLN A 183 5.14 11.02 -5.80
C GLN A 183 6.62 11.36 -5.56
N ASN A 184 6.94 12.04 -4.46
CA ASN A 184 8.33 12.30 -4.04
C ASN A 184 8.95 11.08 -3.34
N ASP A 185 8.99 9.98 -4.06
CA ASP A 185 9.55 8.71 -3.61
C ASP A 185 10.16 7.98 -4.81
N PHE A 186 11.40 7.48 -4.66
CA PHE A 186 12.08 6.80 -5.76
C PHE A 186 11.33 5.53 -6.20
N GLY A 187 10.79 4.75 -5.24
CA GLY A 187 10.12 3.49 -5.52
C GLY A 187 8.99 3.65 -6.54
N PRO A 188 7.89 4.33 -6.21
CA PRO A 188 6.77 4.48 -7.12
C PRO A 188 7.12 5.32 -8.36
N THR A 189 7.84 6.41 -8.22
CA THR A 189 8.08 7.33 -9.34
C THR A 189 9.03 6.74 -10.38
N MET A 190 10.14 6.13 -9.97
CA MET A 190 11.05 5.48 -10.92
C MET A 190 10.43 4.22 -11.52
N THR A 191 9.67 3.43 -10.75
CA THR A 191 8.99 2.24 -11.27
C THR A 191 7.95 2.58 -12.33
N VAL A 192 7.09 3.58 -12.09
CA VAL A 192 6.09 4.04 -13.08
C VAL A 192 6.77 4.59 -14.34
N THR A 193 7.85 5.36 -14.16
CA THR A 193 8.63 5.87 -15.30
C THR A 193 9.29 4.75 -16.09
N ALA A 194 9.85 3.75 -15.40
CA ALA A 194 10.44 2.56 -16.02
C ALA A 194 9.42 1.74 -16.82
N ILE A 195 8.21 1.54 -16.26
CA ILE A 195 7.09 0.89 -16.96
C ILE A 195 6.79 1.64 -18.26
N TYR A 196 6.60 2.96 -18.17
CA TYR A 196 6.31 3.78 -19.34
C TYR A 196 7.42 3.72 -20.41
N LEU A 197 8.68 3.90 -20.01
CA LEU A 197 9.82 3.89 -20.93
C LEU A 197 10.01 2.53 -21.61
N HIS A 198 9.78 1.43 -20.87
CA HIS A 198 9.89 0.10 -21.42
C HIS A 198 8.77 -0.19 -22.43
N GLU A 199 7.52 0.01 -22.04
CA GLU A 199 6.35 -0.31 -22.86
C GLU A 199 6.18 0.61 -24.06
N SER A 200 6.71 1.85 -23.99
CA SER A 200 6.78 2.76 -25.14
C SER A 200 7.98 2.50 -26.08
N GLY A 201 8.83 1.51 -25.76
CA GLY A 201 10.00 1.15 -26.54
C GLY A 201 11.17 2.15 -26.45
N GLN A 202 11.13 3.11 -25.51
CA GLN A 202 12.20 4.10 -25.33
C GLN A 202 13.41 3.52 -24.57
N MET A 203 13.18 2.56 -23.67
CA MET A 203 14.23 1.82 -22.96
C MET A 203 13.87 0.35 -22.85
N ASN A 204 14.88 -0.54 -22.92
CA ASN A 204 14.70 -1.94 -22.61
C ASN A 204 15.08 -2.19 -21.14
N ILE A 205 14.08 -2.37 -20.27
CA ILE A 205 14.27 -2.57 -18.82
C ILE A 205 13.79 -3.98 -18.48
N LYS A 206 14.69 -4.81 -17.95
CA LYS A 206 14.40 -6.23 -17.67
C LYS A 206 13.42 -6.40 -16.51
N ASP A 207 13.68 -5.71 -15.41
CA ASP A 207 12.87 -5.76 -14.21
C ASP A 207 12.63 -4.33 -13.71
N ARG A 208 11.40 -3.80 -13.93
CA ARG A 208 11.03 -2.42 -13.61
C ARG A 208 11.03 -2.12 -12.11
N SER A 209 10.98 -3.13 -11.25
CA SER A 209 11.03 -2.98 -9.79
C SER A 209 12.40 -3.26 -9.18
N ASN A 210 13.34 -3.80 -9.97
CA ASN A 210 14.68 -4.17 -9.52
C ASN A 210 15.72 -3.91 -10.63
N MET A 211 15.76 -2.65 -11.07
CA MET A 211 16.58 -2.21 -12.21
C MET A 211 18.08 -2.35 -11.96
N ALA A 212 18.83 -2.63 -13.04
CA ALA A 212 20.30 -2.55 -13.04
C ALA A 212 20.77 -1.08 -12.99
N LYS A 213 22.03 -0.84 -12.64
CA LYS A 213 22.59 0.50 -12.43
C LYS A 213 22.44 1.43 -13.64
N ASP A 214 22.67 0.92 -14.82
CA ASP A 214 22.52 1.65 -16.09
C ASP A 214 21.04 1.95 -16.41
N GLU A 215 20.14 1.03 -16.09
CA GLU A 215 18.70 1.26 -16.23
C GLU A 215 18.20 2.33 -15.23
N ILE A 216 18.65 2.29 -13.96
CA ILE A 216 18.38 3.31 -12.94
C ILE A 216 18.85 4.69 -13.41
N GLN A 217 20.08 4.77 -13.92
CA GLN A 217 20.65 5.99 -14.45
C GLN A 217 19.78 6.56 -15.59
N GLY A 218 19.44 5.74 -16.59
CA GLY A 218 18.65 6.19 -17.73
C GLY A 218 17.26 6.69 -17.35
N VAL A 219 16.58 6.00 -16.44
CA VAL A 219 15.26 6.44 -15.90
C VAL A 219 15.40 7.77 -15.14
N ALA A 220 16.43 7.90 -14.31
CA ALA A 220 16.66 9.13 -13.56
C ALA A 220 17.03 10.32 -14.46
N GLU A 221 17.88 10.11 -15.47
CA GLU A 221 18.24 11.15 -16.47
C GLU A 221 17.01 11.63 -17.23
N TYR A 222 16.11 10.72 -17.64
CA TYR A 222 14.83 11.07 -18.24
C TYR A 222 13.97 11.95 -17.31
N LEU A 223 13.83 11.57 -16.03
CA LEU A 223 13.10 12.38 -15.05
C LEU A 223 13.75 13.75 -14.82
N ILE A 224 15.08 13.82 -14.77
CA ILE A 224 15.85 15.07 -14.64
C ILE A 224 15.58 15.99 -15.82
N GLU A 225 15.61 15.46 -17.05
CA GLU A 225 15.30 16.23 -18.26
C GLU A 225 13.89 16.80 -18.21
N LYS A 226 12.89 15.96 -17.92
CA LYS A 226 11.49 16.38 -17.80
C LYS A 226 11.31 17.44 -16.71
N LYS A 227 11.93 17.26 -15.55
CA LYS A 227 11.85 18.21 -14.43
C LYS A 227 12.48 19.56 -14.78
N LYS A 228 13.69 19.58 -15.36
CA LYS A 228 14.35 20.80 -15.85
C LYS A 228 13.54 21.49 -16.95
N GLY A 229 12.85 20.71 -17.77
CA GLY A 229 11.90 21.20 -18.75
C GLY A 229 10.63 21.83 -18.15
N GLY A 230 10.42 21.73 -16.84
CA GLY A 230 9.23 22.23 -16.16
C GLY A 230 7.98 21.37 -16.38
N GLN A 231 8.14 20.09 -16.71
CA GLN A 231 7.03 19.18 -16.97
C GLN A 231 6.15 19.02 -15.72
N PHE A 232 6.77 18.78 -14.55
CA PHE A 232 6.05 18.54 -13.33
C PHE A 232 5.76 19.85 -12.57
N ARG A 233 4.53 20.01 -12.10
CA ARG A 233 4.16 21.08 -11.17
C ARG A 233 4.90 20.90 -9.84
N THR A 234 4.95 19.66 -9.37
CA THR A 234 5.65 19.25 -8.14
C THR A 234 5.80 17.73 -8.06
N PHE A 235 6.68 17.31 -7.15
CA PHE A 235 6.67 15.96 -6.57
C PHE A 235 5.99 16.04 -5.20
N TRP A 236 4.84 15.37 -5.04
CA TRP A 236 4.01 15.49 -3.84
C TRP A 236 4.51 14.62 -2.68
N ASN A 237 4.32 15.13 -1.45
CA ASN A 237 4.65 14.44 -0.21
C ASN A 237 3.41 14.24 0.65
N GLY A 238 3.12 13.00 0.99
CA GLY A 238 2.06 12.67 1.92
C GLY A 238 0.65 12.85 1.35
N PHE A 239 -0.29 12.22 2.04
CA PHE A 239 -1.67 12.07 1.62
C PHE A 239 -2.39 13.40 1.37
N GLN A 240 -2.27 14.35 2.32
CA GLN A 240 -3.04 15.59 2.26
C GLN A 240 -2.62 16.48 1.10
N GLN A 241 -1.32 16.59 0.82
CA GLN A 241 -0.83 17.35 -0.32
C GLN A 241 -1.33 16.78 -1.64
N GLY A 242 -1.29 15.44 -1.80
CA GLY A 242 -1.84 14.79 -2.99
C GLY A 242 -3.32 15.08 -3.20
N VAL A 243 -4.12 15.03 -2.13
CA VAL A 243 -5.54 15.39 -2.18
C VAL A 243 -5.75 16.86 -2.58
N ASP A 244 -4.99 17.77 -2.00
CA ASP A 244 -5.19 19.21 -2.23
C ASP A 244 -4.77 19.62 -3.65
N LEU A 245 -3.71 19.05 -4.20
CA LEU A 245 -3.27 19.26 -5.59
C LEU A 245 -4.36 18.90 -6.61
N LEU A 246 -4.98 17.72 -6.47
CA LEU A 246 -6.06 17.28 -7.37
C LEU A 246 -7.35 18.05 -7.13
N ALA A 247 -7.73 18.24 -5.86
CA ALA A 247 -9.01 18.87 -5.53
C ALA A 247 -9.06 20.36 -5.87
N SER A 248 -7.93 21.06 -5.80
CA SER A 248 -7.84 22.48 -6.19
C SER A 248 -7.73 22.68 -7.70
N GLY A 249 -7.42 21.63 -8.46
CA GLY A 249 -7.11 21.74 -9.88
C GLY A 249 -5.71 22.32 -10.18
N GLU A 250 -4.83 22.43 -9.17
CA GLU A 250 -3.44 22.83 -9.37
C GLU A 250 -2.71 21.85 -10.29
N VAL A 251 -3.08 20.58 -10.23
CA VAL A 251 -2.72 19.59 -11.25
C VAL A 251 -3.99 18.96 -11.84
N VAL A 252 -3.93 18.64 -13.13
CA VAL A 252 -5.04 17.98 -13.83
C VAL A 252 -4.90 16.47 -13.82
N MET A 253 -3.69 15.95 -13.56
CA MET A 253 -3.43 14.52 -13.39
C MET A 253 -2.17 14.26 -12.57
N MET A 254 -2.12 13.11 -11.91
CA MET A 254 -0.95 12.68 -11.15
C MET A 254 -0.94 11.16 -10.91
N SER A 255 0.25 10.57 -10.77
CA SER A 255 0.38 9.24 -10.19
C SER A 255 0.12 9.33 -8.69
N CYS A 256 -0.76 8.49 -8.14
CA CYS A 256 -1.08 8.54 -6.72
C CYS A 256 -1.75 7.27 -6.20
N TRP A 257 -1.94 7.23 -4.89
CA TRP A 257 -2.74 6.21 -4.22
C TRP A 257 -4.24 6.43 -4.44
N GLU A 258 -5.00 5.37 -4.63
CA GLU A 258 -6.45 5.44 -4.86
C GLU A 258 -7.23 6.25 -3.79
N PRO A 259 -6.92 6.18 -2.47
CA PRO A 259 -7.57 7.03 -1.49
C PRO A 259 -7.40 8.54 -1.73
N ILE A 260 -6.28 8.98 -2.31
CA ILE A 260 -6.06 10.38 -2.68
C ILE A 260 -7.10 10.81 -3.72
N GLN A 261 -7.24 10.02 -4.80
CA GLN A 261 -8.23 10.28 -5.84
C GLN A 261 -9.66 10.33 -5.27
N ARG A 262 -10.03 9.35 -4.43
CA ARG A 262 -11.39 9.28 -3.84
C ARG A 262 -11.72 10.52 -3.01
N VAL A 263 -10.80 10.95 -2.15
CA VAL A 263 -11.01 12.13 -1.31
C VAL A 263 -11.01 13.42 -2.14
N ALA A 264 -10.12 13.52 -3.13
CA ALA A 264 -10.06 14.66 -4.03
C ALA A 264 -11.35 14.80 -4.84
N ALA A 265 -11.88 13.71 -5.41
CA ALA A 265 -13.15 13.70 -6.14
C ALA A 265 -14.32 14.18 -5.25
N GLY A 266 -14.39 13.70 -4.00
CA GLY A 266 -15.41 14.14 -3.04
C GLY A 266 -15.30 15.61 -2.65
N LYS A 267 -14.07 16.16 -2.57
CA LYS A 267 -13.84 17.58 -2.26
C LYS A 267 -14.14 18.51 -3.44
N ALA A 268 -13.71 18.13 -4.63
CA ALA A 268 -13.77 18.97 -5.82
C ALA A 268 -15.18 19.02 -6.43
N SER A 269 -16.05 18.07 -6.12
CA SER A 269 -17.34 17.85 -6.83
C SER A 269 -17.16 17.75 -8.35
N GLN A 270 -16.04 17.14 -8.78
CA GLN A 270 -15.64 16.95 -10.15
C GLN A 270 -15.40 15.46 -10.43
N ASP A 271 -15.49 15.06 -11.68
CA ASP A 271 -15.21 13.70 -12.09
C ASP A 271 -13.67 13.46 -12.15
N ILE A 272 -13.09 13.09 -11.02
CA ILE A 272 -11.69 12.68 -10.92
C ILE A 272 -11.64 11.17 -11.02
N VAL A 273 -11.13 10.69 -12.14
CA VAL A 273 -11.06 9.26 -12.47
C VAL A 273 -9.73 8.66 -12.00
N TYR A 274 -9.76 7.41 -11.59
CA TYR A 274 -8.58 6.59 -11.32
C TYR A 274 -8.49 5.52 -12.40
N GLY A 275 -7.57 5.72 -13.36
CA GLY A 275 -7.52 4.96 -14.61
C GLY A 275 -7.01 3.53 -14.48
N THR A 276 -7.00 2.82 -15.59
CA THR A 276 -6.28 1.55 -15.79
C THR A 276 -5.29 1.77 -16.92
N MET A 277 -4.00 1.75 -16.61
CA MET A 277 -2.93 2.07 -17.56
C MET A 277 -2.51 0.81 -18.31
N LYS A 278 -2.53 0.87 -19.63
CA LYS A 278 -2.21 -0.28 -20.51
C LYS A 278 -0.77 -0.75 -20.42
N GLU A 279 0.14 0.14 -20.06
CA GLU A 279 1.55 -0.18 -19.87
C GLU A 279 1.82 -0.99 -18.60
N GLY A 280 0.89 -0.99 -17.66
CA GLY A 280 1.05 -1.62 -16.36
C GLY A 280 1.02 -0.64 -15.21
N HIS A 281 1.09 -1.18 -14.02
CA HIS A 281 1.01 -0.46 -12.75
C HIS A 281 2.17 -0.85 -11.84
N GLN A 282 2.55 0.04 -10.95
CA GLN A 282 3.24 -0.39 -9.75
C GLN A 282 2.23 -1.06 -8.84
N VAL A 283 2.42 -2.34 -8.57
CA VAL A 283 1.60 -3.11 -7.64
C VAL A 283 2.37 -3.28 -6.33
N TRP A 284 1.70 -3.10 -5.21
CA TRP A 284 2.32 -3.22 -3.90
C TRP A 284 1.38 -3.92 -2.91
N ASN A 285 1.96 -4.48 -1.87
CA ASN A 285 1.23 -4.97 -0.72
C ASN A 285 1.90 -4.49 0.57
N ASN A 286 1.10 -4.39 1.63
CA ASN A 286 1.60 -4.27 2.98
C ASN A 286 1.45 -5.61 3.68
N ILE A 287 2.47 -5.96 4.44
CA ILE A 287 2.63 -7.23 5.12
C ILE A 287 2.67 -7.06 6.63
N VAL A 288 2.24 -8.10 7.35
CA VAL A 288 2.44 -8.22 8.79
C VAL A 288 3.38 -9.38 9.08
N MET A 289 4.32 -9.18 9.98
CA MET A 289 5.40 -10.09 10.33
C MET A 289 5.40 -10.38 11.82
N LEU A 290 5.72 -11.63 12.19
CA LEU A 290 5.91 -12.06 13.57
C LEU A 290 7.38 -11.92 13.94
N THR A 291 7.70 -11.30 15.08
CA THR A 291 9.09 -11.28 15.56
C THR A 291 9.51 -12.65 16.09
N LYS A 292 10.77 -13.02 15.86
CA LYS A 292 11.32 -14.30 16.34
C LYS A 292 11.29 -14.42 17.86
N ASP A 293 11.43 -13.29 18.56
CA ASP A 293 11.38 -13.25 20.02
C ASP A 293 9.94 -13.47 20.55
N ALA A 294 8.93 -12.99 19.83
CA ALA A 294 7.52 -13.25 20.15
C ALA A 294 7.19 -14.74 20.01
N ALA A 295 7.60 -15.36 18.92
CA ALA A 295 7.43 -16.81 18.72
C ALA A 295 8.05 -17.63 19.85
N LYS A 296 9.26 -17.25 20.32
CA LYS A 296 9.91 -17.92 21.45
C LYS A 296 9.16 -17.74 22.79
N ARG A 297 8.41 -16.63 22.95
CA ARG A 297 7.60 -16.38 24.15
C ARG A 297 6.23 -17.07 24.13
N GLY A 298 5.87 -17.75 23.04
CA GLY A 298 4.59 -18.44 22.92
C GLY A 298 3.38 -17.51 22.73
N VAL A 299 3.60 -16.30 22.18
CA VAL A 299 2.50 -15.37 21.82
C VAL A 299 2.11 -15.44 20.35
N ASP A 300 2.64 -16.42 19.64
CA ASP A 300 2.40 -16.68 18.22
C ASP A 300 0.93 -17.03 17.90
N ASP A 301 0.20 -17.68 18.82
CA ASP A 301 -1.24 -17.92 18.63
C ASP A 301 -2.04 -16.63 18.38
N ALA A 302 -1.71 -15.55 19.11
CA ALA A 302 -2.34 -14.27 18.88
C ALA A 302 -2.00 -13.70 17.49
N PHE A 303 -0.75 -13.90 17.03
CA PHE A 303 -0.33 -13.50 15.71
C PHE A 303 -1.09 -14.26 14.60
N TYR A 304 -1.21 -15.59 14.71
CA TYR A 304 -1.92 -16.38 13.71
C TYR A 304 -3.41 -16.01 13.63
N LYS A 305 -4.06 -15.71 14.75
CA LYS A 305 -5.43 -15.19 14.76
C LYS A 305 -5.54 -13.82 14.09
N LEU A 306 -4.60 -12.91 14.39
CA LEU A 306 -4.53 -11.60 13.73
C LEU A 306 -4.35 -11.76 12.23
N ALA A 307 -3.36 -12.54 11.80
CA ALA A 307 -3.01 -12.76 10.41
C ALA A 307 -4.13 -13.46 9.62
N ASP A 308 -4.74 -14.50 10.20
CA ASP A 308 -5.88 -15.20 9.60
C ASP A 308 -7.10 -14.27 9.44
N THR A 309 -7.35 -13.41 10.43
CA THR A 309 -8.41 -12.40 10.34
C THR A 309 -8.14 -11.40 9.21
N CYS A 310 -6.89 -10.96 9.03
CA CYS A 310 -6.49 -10.09 7.93
C CYS A 310 -6.71 -10.72 6.54
N LEU A 311 -6.64 -12.03 6.42
CA LEU A 311 -6.91 -12.76 5.18
C LEU A 311 -8.41 -13.00 4.93
N SER A 312 -9.26 -12.80 5.94
CA SER A 312 -10.69 -13.09 5.82
C SER A 312 -11.43 -12.10 4.92
N PRO A 313 -12.49 -12.54 4.22
CA PRO A 313 -13.37 -11.65 3.47
C PRO A 313 -14.02 -10.58 4.36
N TRP A 314 -14.24 -10.87 5.64
CA TRP A 314 -14.72 -9.89 6.62
C TRP A 314 -13.80 -8.66 6.73
N TYR A 315 -12.49 -8.89 6.82
CA TYR A 315 -11.50 -7.81 6.93
C TYR A 315 -11.28 -7.11 5.60
N THR A 316 -11.03 -7.89 4.54
CA THR A 316 -10.63 -7.34 3.24
C THR A 316 -11.73 -6.52 2.59
N THR A 317 -13.00 -6.89 2.78
CA THR A 317 -14.15 -6.10 2.33
C THR A 317 -14.26 -4.76 3.07
N ARG A 318 -13.96 -4.74 4.37
CA ARG A 318 -13.95 -3.51 5.16
C ARG A 318 -12.79 -2.58 4.78
N GLN A 319 -11.64 -3.12 4.48
CA GLN A 319 -10.52 -2.36 3.93
C GLN A 319 -10.88 -1.73 2.57
N LEU A 320 -11.52 -2.49 1.70
CA LEU A 320 -12.02 -1.99 0.42
C LEU A 320 -13.04 -0.86 0.62
N SER A 321 -14.00 -1.04 1.50
CA SER A 321 -15.04 -0.04 1.80
C SER A 321 -14.45 1.25 2.37
N ARG A 322 -13.51 1.13 3.32
CA ARG A 322 -12.97 2.27 4.05
C ARG A 322 -11.93 3.06 3.26
N PHE A 323 -10.99 2.35 2.63
CA PHE A 323 -9.81 2.97 2.02
C PHE A 323 -9.74 2.80 0.51
N GLY A 324 -10.59 1.96 -0.07
CA GLY A 324 -10.50 1.59 -1.46
C GLY A 324 -9.38 0.57 -1.74
N PHE A 325 -8.66 0.08 -0.74
CA PHE A 325 -7.65 -0.96 -0.91
C PHE A 325 -8.29 -2.34 -0.91
N ALA A 326 -7.80 -3.22 -1.76
CA ALA A 326 -8.15 -4.63 -1.74
C ALA A 326 -6.96 -5.45 -1.25
N SER A 327 -7.21 -6.47 -0.47
CA SER A 327 -6.20 -7.50 -0.23
C SER A 327 -6.06 -8.40 -1.45
N LEU A 328 -4.96 -9.16 -1.50
CA LEU A 328 -4.71 -10.18 -2.53
C LEU A 328 -5.41 -11.49 -2.18
N THR A 329 -6.69 -11.40 -1.75
CA THR A 329 -7.52 -12.56 -1.37
C THR A 329 -8.78 -12.63 -2.21
N THR A 330 -9.35 -13.82 -2.29
CA THR A 330 -10.65 -14.11 -2.92
C THR A 330 -11.79 -14.03 -1.91
N GLY A 331 -13.05 -14.19 -2.37
CA GLY A 331 -14.24 -14.29 -1.50
C GLY A 331 -14.88 -12.97 -1.10
N MET A 332 -14.33 -11.81 -1.49
CA MET A 332 -14.93 -10.51 -1.16
C MET A 332 -16.31 -10.30 -1.79
N VAL A 333 -16.52 -10.78 -3.04
CA VAL A 333 -17.82 -10.61 -3.74
C VAL A 333 -18.91 -11.36 -3.00
N ASP A 334 -18.67 -12.63 -2.66
CA ASP A 334 -19.66 -13.47 -1.95
C ASP A 334 -19.97 -12.88 -0.57
N TYR A 335 -18.94 -12.34 0.10
CA TYR A 335 -19.11 -11.70 1.40
C TYR A 335 -19.97 -10.42 1.28
N LEU A 336 -19.76 -9.60 0.27
CA LEU A 336 -20.58 -8.39 0.00
C LEU A 336 -22.04 -8.75 -0.25
N GLU A 337 -22.30 -9.79 -1.06
CA GLU A 337 -23.63 -10.25 -1.38
C GLU A 337 -24.37 -10.85 -0.16
N ALA A 338 -23.64 -11.48 0.73
CA ALA A 338 -24.18 -12.01 1.98
C ALA A 338 -24.46 -10.92 3.06
N HIS A 339 -23.87 -9.72 2.91
CA HIS A 339 -23.98 -8.65 3.91
C HIS A 339 -24.42 -7.31 3.28
N PRO A 340 -25.55 -7.27 2.54
CA PRO A 340 -25.98 -6.08 1.80
C PRO A 340 -26.39 -4.89 2.70
N ALA A 341 -26.69 -5.14 3.98
CA ALA A 341 -27.02 -4.08 4.94
C ALA A 341 -25.78 -3.28 5.39
N ASP A 342 -24.58 -3.87 5.33
CA ASP A 342 -23.35 -3.29 5.84
C ASP A 342 -22.61 -2.48 4.78
N PHE A 343 -22.92 -2.69 3.48
CA PHE A 343 -22.12 -2.18 2.37
C PHE A 343 -22.96 -1.65 1.21
N ASN A 344 -22.41 -0.69 0.49
CA ASN A 344 -22.88 -0.38 -0.86
C ASN A 344 -22.33 -1.42 -1.84
N VAL A 345 -23.06 -2.53 -1.96
CA VAL A 345 -22.62 -3.72 -2.73
C VAL A 345 -22.33 -3.38 -4.18
N ALA A 346 -23.18 -2.57 -4.82
CA ALA A 346 -23.01 -2.21 -6.24
C ALA A 346 -21.71 -1.42 -6.48
N ASP A 347 -21.43 -0.43 -5.65
CA ASP A 347 -20.22 0.40 -5.76
C ASP A 347 -18.94 -0.40 -5.47
N LEU A 348 -18.95 -1.23 -4.42
CA LEU A 348 -17.79 -2.03 -4.06
C LEU A 348 -17.51 -3.13 -5.09
N LYS A 349 -18.53 -3.76 -5.68
CA LYS A 349 -18.34 -4.70 -6.80
C LYS A 349 -17.75 -4.00 -8.03
N ALA A 350 -18.24 -2.80 -8.37
CA ALA A 350 -17.66 -2.01 -9.46
C ALA A 350 -16.19 -1.62 -9.16
N THR A 351 -15.87 -1.30 -7.92
CA THR A 351 -14.50 -1.02 -7.49
C THR A 351 -13.60 -2.26 -7.61
N LEU A 352 -14.06 -3.42 -7.14
CA LEU A 352 -13.32 -4.68 -7.29
C LEU A 352 -13.07 -5.00 -8.77
N LYS A 353 -14.07 -4.86 -9.64
CA LYS A 353 -13.91 -5.10 -11.07
C LYS A 353 -12.80 -4.22 -11.68
N ARG A 354 -12.74 -2.93 -11.34
CA ARG A 354 -11.66 -2.04 -11.79
C ARG A 354 -10.29 -2.46 -11.25
N LYS A 355 -10.21 -2.95 -10.00
CA LYS A 355 -8.97 -3.47 -9.43
C LYS A 355 -8.50 -4.73 -10.14
N GLU A 356 -9.39 -5.67 -10.40
CA GLU A 356 -9.07 -6.88 -11.17
C GLU A 356 -8.53 -6.54 -12.56
N GLN A 357 -9.11 -5.53 -13.22
CA GLN A 357 -8.61 -5.04 -14.51
C GLN A 357 -7.17 -4.52 -14.39
N ARG A 358 -6.84 -3.75 -13.33
CA ARG A 358 -5.49 -3.26 -13.10
C ARG A 358 -4.50 -4.37 -12.77
N TYR A 359 -4.88 -5.32 -11.92
CA TYR A 359 -4.01 -6.48 -11.60
C TYR A 359 -3.75 -7.38 -12.79
N ALA A 360 -4.67 -7.46 -13.76
CA ALA A 360 -4.54 -8.29 -14.93
C ALA A 360 -3.65 -7.70 -16.05
N VAL A 361 -3.15 -6.47 -15.90
CA VAL A 361 -2.25 -5.87 -16.89
C VAL A 361 -0.88 -6.53 -16.85
N LYS A 362 -0.42 -7.04 -17.99
CA LYS A 362 0.85 -7.82 -18.07
C LYS A 362 2.12 -7.01 -17.75
N GLY A 363 2.09 -5.69 -17.97
CA GLY A 363 3.21 -4.79 -17.69
C GLY A 363 3.36 -4.40 -16.22
N ASN A 364 2.56 -4.96 -15.32
CA ASN A 364 2.66 -4.67 -13.89
C ASN A 364 4.05 -4.97 -13.34
N ALA A 365 4.51 -4.10 -12.43
CA ALA A 365 5.75 -4.29 -11.68
C ALA A 365 5.44 -4.34 -10.18
N TRP A 366 5.83 -5.43 -9.53
CA TRP A 366 5.66 -5.59 -8.08
C TRP A 366 6.71 -4.78 -7.33
N GLN A 367 6.28 -4.00 -6.36
CA GLN A 367 7.16 -3.15 -5.56
C GLN A 367 8.27 -3.98 -4.89
N ASN A 368 9.48 -3.49 -5.00
CA ASN A 368 10.62 -3.96 -4.24
C ASN A 368 11.21 -2.77 -3.48
N VAL A 369 10.98 -2.69 -2.17
CA VAL A 369 11.47 -1.60 -1.32
C VAL A 369 12.97 -1.73 -1.00
N TYR A 370 13.53 -2.93 -1.21
CA TYR A 370 14.96 -3.21 -1.07
C TYR A 370 15.50 -3.85 -2.35
N PRO A 371 15.53 -3.13 -3.47
CA PRO A 371 16.12 -3.61 -4.70
C PRO A 371 17.63 -3.83 -4.50
N LYS A 372 18.22 -4.70 -5.32
CA LYS A 372 19.66 -5.05 -5.23
C LYS A 372 20.56 -3.82 -5.28
N GLU A 373 20.20 -2.85 -6.09
CA GLU A 373 20.97 -1.63 -6.30
C GLU A 373 20.38 -0.43 -5.52
N LEU A 374 19.86 -0.66 -4.30
CA LEU A 374 19.20 0.37 -3.47
C LEU A 374 20.02 1.65 -3.37
N ARG A 375 21.34 1.55 -3.18
CA ARG A 375 22.23 2.71 -3.11
C ARG A 375 22.22 3.54 -4.40
N ALA A 376 22.21 2.88 -5.56
CA ALA A 376 22.13 3.57 -6.84
C ALA A 376 20.77 4.29 -7.00
N TYR A 377 19.66 3.66 -6.59
CA TYR A 377 18.35 4.33 -6.56
C TYR A 377 18.38 5.59 -5.70
N GLN A 378 18.92 5.53 -4.49
CA GLN A 378 19.00 6.66 -3.56
C GLN A 378 19.87 7.80 -4.11
N GLU A 379 21.04 7.47 -4.67
CA GLU A 379 21.96 8.44 -5.26
C GLU A 379 21.35 9.15 -6.48
N TRP A 380 20.74 8.41 -7.40
CA TRP A 380 20.10 8.99 -8.58
C TRP A 380 18.83 9.75 -8.23
N TRP A 381 18.02 9.25 -7.28
CA TRP A 381 16.85 9.98 -6.80
C TRP A 381 17.22 11.34 -6.19
N SER A 382 18.30 11.40 -5.41
CA SER A 382 18.80 12.67 -4.88
C SER A 382 19.13 13.67 -5.99
N ARG A 383 19.66 13.19 -7.13
CA ARG A 383 19.91 14.05 -8.32
C ARG A 383 18.61 14.50 -8.99
N VAL A 384 17.60 13.61 -9.07
CA VAL A 384 16.26 13.99 -9.56
C VAL A 384 15.65 15.07 -8.67
N GLN A 385 15.77 14.93 -7.34
CA GLN A 385 15.26 15.93 -6.40
C GLN A 385 15.97 17.29 -6.50
N ALA A 386 17.27 17.28 -6.77
CA ALA A 386 18.08 18.49 -6.89
C ALA A 386 17.96 19.22 -8.25
N ALA A 387 17.45 18.57 -9.29
CA ALA A 387 17.28 19.13 -10.63
C ALA A 387 16.10 20.09 -10.70
#